data_2a73ca7b3810876d60ae2de0f6295ad4
#
_entry.id   2a73ca7b3810876d60ae2de0f6295ad4
#
_cell.length_a   1.000
_cell.length_b   1.000
_cell.length_c   1.000
_cell.angle_alpha   90.00
_cell.angle_beta   90.00
_cell.angle_gamma   90.00
#
_symmetry.space_group_name_H-M   'P 1'
#
loop_
_entity.id
_entity.type
_entity.pdbx_description
1 polymer ?
#
loop_
_entity_poly.entity_id
_entity_poly.type
_entity_poly.pdbx_seq_one_letter_code
_entity_poly.pdbx_strand_id
1 'polypeptide(L)'
;MNVLWLQSGGCGGCSMSLLCADTDDFHGQLRDAGIDLLWHPSLSLDSGNEVTALLGRILDGDLPLDALCVEGSLLRGPNGTGRFHVMAGTGVPMVEWVSRLAAKARHVIAIGSCAAWGGVTAGGDNPTDACGLQYEDDVRGGLLGAGFRAHGGLPVINIAGCPTHPSWVLDTLMALAADGFTETDLDTLGRPRFYADQLVHHGCTRNEYYEFKASAEKPSDLGCMMENMGCKGMKPHADYNTQPWN
;
A
#
# COMPACT_ATOMS: atom_id res chain seq x y z
N MET A 1 -14.50 5.22 -11.42
CA MET A 1 -13.02 5.01 -11.39
C MET A 1 -12.74 3.52 -11.43
N ASN A 2 -11.99 3.04 -12.43
CA ASN A 2 -11.66 1.62 -12.63
C ASN A 2 -10.42 1.26 -11.84
N VAL A 3 -10.54 0.33 -10.91
CA VAL A 3 -9.46 -0.11 -10.01
C VAL A 3 -9.08 -1.56 -10.29
N LEU A 4 -7.81 -1.82 -10.52
CA LEU A 4 -7.25 -3.16 -10.60
C LEU A 4 -6.35 -3.41 -9.39
N TRP A 5 -6.54 -4.54 -8.72
CA TRP A 5 -5.70 -4.94 -7.60
C TRP A 5 -4.88 -6.18 -7.95
N LEU A 6 -3.56 -6.08 -7.82
CA LEU A 6 -2.64 -7.20 -8.01
C LEU A 6 -1.93 -7.53 -6.70
N GLN A 7 -1.75 -8.82 -6.43
CA GLN A 7 -0.88 -9.31 -5.37
C GLN A 7 0.44 -9.81 -5.95
N SER A 8 1.54 -9.39 -5.35
CA SER A 8 2.89 -9.86 -5.63
C SER A 8 3.48 -10.60 -4.41
N GLY A 9 4.77 -10.46 -4.14
CA GLY A 9 5.46 -11.16 -3.06
C GLY A 9 5.06 -10.66 -1.67
N GLY A 10 4.02 -11.24 -1.08
CA GLY A 10 3.50 -10.83 0.22
C GLY A 10 2.63 -11.89 0.88
N CYS A 11 2.07 -11.56 2.04
CA CYS A 11 1.24 -12.47 2.84
C CYS A 11 -0.27 -12.33 2.60
N GLY A 12 -0.71 -11.36 1.77
CA GLY A 12 -2.14 -11.04 1.60
C GLY A 12 -2.76 -10.27 2.77
N GLY A 13 -1.95 -9.86 3.75
CA GLY A 13 -2.43 -9.22 4.97
C GLY A 13 -3.09 -7.86 4.74
N CYS A 14 -2.70 -7.13 3.70
CA CYS A 14 -3.32 -5.84 3.38
C CYS A 14 -4.72 -6.03 2.77
N SER A 15 -4.92 -7.04 1.92
CA SER A 15 -6.26 -7.45 1.48
C SER A 15 -7.14 -7.88 2.65
N MET A 16 -6.62 -8.70 3.58
CA MET A 16 -7.36 -9.10 4.79
C MET A 16 -7.71 -7.90 5.66
N SER A 17 -6.78 -6.96 5.83
CA SER A 17 -7.02 -5.72 6.56
C SER A 17 -8.13 -4.90 5.92
N LEU A 18 -8.10 -4.74 4.59
CA LEU A 18 -9.12 -4.02 3.85
C LEU A 18 -10.52 -4.61 4.07
N LEU A 19 -10.63 -5.95 4.14
CA LEU A 19 -11.89 -6.64 4.44
C LEU A 19 -12.37 -6.46 5.88
N CYS A 20 -11.50 -5.99 6.77
CA CYS A 20 -11.83 -5.61 8.15
C CYS A 20 -12.10 -4.11 8.30
N ALA A 21 -12.34 -3.38 7.19
CA ALA A 21 -12.73 -1.98 7.28
C ALA A 21 -14.02 -1.83 8.11
N ASP A 22 -14.06 -0.79 8.96
CA ASP A 22 -15.22 -0.48 9.77
C ASP A 22 -16.34 0.10 8.90
N THR A 23 -17.01 -0.81 8.19
CA THR A 23 -18.13 -0.47 7.30
C THR A 23 -19.07 -1.66 7.17
N ASP A 24 -20.38 -1.37 7.27
CA ASP A 24 -21.43 -2.37 7.11
C ASP A 24 -21.58 -2.84 5.65
N ASP A 25 -21.14 -2.03 4.68
CA ASP A 25 -21.25 -2.33 3.24
C ASP A 25 -20.04 -1.80 2.45
N PHE A 26 -18.95 -2.55 2.48
CA PHE A 26 -17.72 -2.24 1.72
C PHE A 26 -17.99 -2.05 0.21
N HIS A 27 -18.74 -2.96 -0.39
CA HIS A 27 -19.05 -2.89 -1.82
C HIS A 27 -19.97 -1.72 -2.17
N GLY A 28 -20.92 -1.41 -1.29
CA GLY A 28 -21.79 -0.25 -1.43
C GLY A 28 -20.99 1.05 -1.40
N GLN A 29 -20.07 1.20 -0.46
CA GLN A 29 -19.22 2.39 -0.36
C GLN A 29 -18.36 2.61 -1.62
N LEU A 30 -17.75 1.56 -2.17
CA LEU A 30 -17.00 1.67 -3.41
C LEU A 30 -17.91 2.11 -4.58
N ARG A 31 -19.07 1.49 -4.70
CA ARG A 31 -20.04 1.81 -5.75
C ARG A 31 -20.57 3.24 -5.64
N ASP A 32 -20.91 3.69 -4.44
CA ASP A 32 -21.41 5.04 -4.18
C ASP A 32 -20.35 6.11 -4.46
N ALA A 33 -19.07 5.77 -4.28
CA ALA A 33 -17.93 6.58 -4.68
C ALA A 33 -17.62 6.50 -6.19
N GLY A 34 -18.39 5.73 -6.98
CA GLY A 34 -18.14 5.52 -8.40
C GLY A 34 -16.88 4.71 -8.69
N ILE A 35 -16.48 3.82 -7.76
CA ILE A 35 -15.32 2.94 -7.89
C ILE A 35 -15.79 1.57 -8.37
N ASP A 36 -15.28 1.15 -9.52
CA ASP A 36 -15.46 -0.17 -10.10
C ASP A 36 -14.18 -1.01 -9.90
N LEU A 37 -14.28 -2.04 -9.09
CA LEU A 37 -13.19 -2.97 -8.83
C LEU A 37 -13.16 -4.00 -9.98
N LEU A 38 -12.34 -3.73 -10.99
CA LEU A 38 -12.21 -4.58 -12.17
C LEU A 38 -11.81 -6.01 -11.82
N TRP A 39 -10.87 -6.16 -10.91
CA TRP A 39 -10.45 -7.44 -10.37
C TRP A 39 -9.64 -7.28 -9.08
N HIS A 40 -9.85 -8.24 -8.16
CA HIS A 40 -9.09 -8.39 -6.92
C HIS A 40 -8.91 -9.89 -6.63
N PRO A 41 -7.71 -10.35 -6.28
CA PRO A 41 -7.42 -11.79 -6.17
C PRO A 41 -8.25 -12.55 -5.12
N SER A 42 -8.76 -11.83 -4.11
CA SER A 42 -9.55 -12.43 -3.02
C SER A 42 -11.05 -12.10 -3.07
N LEU A 43 -11.49 -11.20 -3.95
CA LEU A 43 -12.89 -10.71 -4.00
C LEU A 43 -13.57 -11.03 -5.32
N SER A 44 -12.82 -11.15 -6.41
CA SER A 44 -13.38 -11.44 -7.73
C SER A 44 -13.52 -12.95 -7.97
N LEU A 45 -14.52 -13.30 -8.74
CA LEU A 45 -14.79 -14.71 -9.14
C LEU A 45 -13.98 -15.10 -10.38
N ASP A 46 -13.63 -14.12 -11.22
CA ASP A 46 -12.87 -14.33 -12.46
C ASP A 46 -11.47 -14.86 -12.17
N SER A 47 -11.01 -15.80 -12.95
CA SER A 47 -9.71 -16.47 -12.79
C SER A 47 -9.09 -16.89 -14.13
N GLY A 48 -7.81 -17.22 -14.12
CA GLY A 48 -7.12 -17.80 -15.26
C GLY A 48 -7.23 -16.96 -16.53
N ASN A 49 -7.85 -17.51 -17.57
CA ASN A 49 -7.95 -16.86 -18.89
C ASN A 49 -8.81 -15.59 -18.88
N GLU A 50 -9.81 -15.50 -18.01
CA GLU A 50 -10.67 -14.32 -17.89
C GLU A 50 -9.87 -13.13 -17.40
N VAL A 51 -9.06 -13.34 -16.35
CA VAL A 51 -8.15 -12.29 -15.83
C VAL A 51 -7.11 -11.92 -16.87
N THR A 52 -6.52 -12.90 -17.56
CA THR A 52 -5.54 -12.61 -18.63
C THR A 52 -6.16 -11.77 -19.76
N ALA A 53 -7.41 -12.09 -20.16
CA ALA A 53 -8.13 -11.30 -21.15
C ALA A 53 -8.45 -9.89 -20.66
N LEU A 54 -8.84 -9.71 -19.39
CA LEU A 54 -9.03 -8.42 -18.75
C LEU A 54 -7.76 -7.57 -18.82
N LEU A 55 -6.62 -8.14 -18.39
CA LEU A 55 -5.32 -7.47 -18.44
C LEU A 55 -4.91 -7.10 -19.87
N GLY A 56 -5.20 -7.97 -20.85
CA GLY A 56 -5.00 -7.70 -22.28
C GLY A 56 -5.74 -6.47 -22.73
N ARG A 57 -7.07 -6.38 -22.45
CA ARG A 57 -7.90 -5.22 -22.79
C ARG A 57 -7.37 -3.91 -22.21
N ILE A 58 -6.85 -3.94 -20.98
CA ILE A 58 -6.23 -2.77 -20.34
C ILE A 58 -4.97 -2.36 -21.11
N LEU A 59 -4.09 -3.32 -21.43
CA LEU A 59 -2.83 -3.05 -22.14
C LEU A 59 -3.07 -2.56 -23.57
N ASP A 60 -4.09 -3.07 -24.25
CA ASP A 60 -4.47 -2.66 -25.60
C ASP A 60 -5.17 -1.28 -25.62
N GLY A 61 -5.63 -0.81 -24.46
CA GLY A 61 -6.32 0.48 -24.31
C GLY A 61 -7.83 0.41 -24.49
N ASP A 62 -8.41 -0.78 -24.62
CA ASP A 62 -9.85 -1.01 -24.76
C ASP A 62 -10.59 -0.81 -23.43
N LEU A 63 -9.89 -0.90 -22.31
CA LEU A 63 -10.42 -0.68 -20.98
C LEU A 63 -9.51 0.29 -20.21
N PRO A 64 -10.01 1.48 -19.82
CA PRO A 64 -9.20 2.43 -19.06
C PRO A 64 -8.88 1.88 -17.67
N LEU A 65 -7.67 2.13 -17.20
CA LEU A 65 -7.20 1.81 -15.86
C LEU A 65 -6.93 3.10 -15.09
N ASP A 66 -7.83 3.43 -14.14
CA ASP A 66 -7.68 4.65 -13.36
C ASP A 66 -6.72 4.43 -12.18
N ALA A 67 -6.81 3.32 -11.47
CA ALA A 67 -5.90 3.01 -10.38
C ALA A 67 -5.41 1.57 -10.45
N LEU A 68 -4.08 1.41 -10.40
CA LEU A 68 -3.41 0.14 -10.19
C LEU A 68 -2.97 0.04 -8.73
N CYS A 69 -3.64 -0.81 -7.96
CA CYS A 69 -3.24 -1.17 -6.60
C CYS A 69 -2.32 -2.40 -6.66
N VAL A 70 -1.15 -2.31 -6.05
CA VAL A 70 -0.21 -3.44 -5.94
C VAL A 70 0.05 -3.73 -4.48
N GLU A 71 -0.22 -4.95 -4.06
CA GLU A 71 0.07 -5.48 -2.72
C GLU A 71 1.24 -6.46 -2.79
N GLY A 72 2.16 -6.37 -1.84
CA GLY A 72 3.35 -7.23 -1.81
C GLY A 72 4.54 -6.65 -2.59
N SER A 73 5.73 -7.13 -2.26
CA SER A 73 6.99 -6.70 -2.87
C SER A 73 7.16 -7.24 -4.29
N LEU A 74 7.97 -6.54 -5.06
CA LEU A 74 8.29 -6.89 -6.44
C LEU A 74 9.59 -7.72 -6.44
N LEU A 75 9.49 -9.02 -6.79
CA LEU A 75 10.60 -9.96 -6.77
C LEU A 75 11.32 -9.91 -8.12
N ARG A 76 12.45 -9.19 -8.20
CA ARG A 76 13.23 -9.05 -9.42
C ARG A 76 14.12 -10.27 -9.73
N GLY A 77 14.41 -11.07 -8.71
CA GLY A 77 15.23 -12.26 -8.85
C GLY A 77 14.61 -13.41 -9.67
N PRO A 78 15.39 -14.46 -10.00
CA PRO A 78 16.85 -14.52 -9.89
C PRO A 78 17.53 -13.70 -11.00
N ASN A 79 18.64 -13.07 -10.68
CA ASN A 79 19.47 -12.33 -11.65
C ASN A 79 18.70 -11.30 -12.51
N GLY A 80 17.77 -10.57 -11.93
CA GLY A 80 16.96 -9.55 -12.61
C GLY A 80 15.87 -10.08 -13.55
N THR A 81 15.62 -11.40 -13.60
CA THR A 81 14.64 -12.00 -14.53
C THR A 81 13.20 -11.93 -14.04
N GLY A 82 12.96 -11.60 -12.76
CA GLY A 82 11.64 -11.60 -12.14
C GLY A 82 10.99 -12.98 -11.97
N ARG A 83 11.71 -14.06 -12.25
CA ARG A 83 11.14 -15.41 -12.36
C ARG A 83 10.85 -16.09 -11.03
N PHE A 84 11.18 -15.48 -9.91
CA PHE A 84 10.71 -15.98 -8.62
C PHE A 84 9.18 -15.82 -8.45
N HIS A 85 8.57 -14.89 -9.19
CA HIS A 85 7.12 -14.76 -9.21
C HIS A 85 6.60 -14.60 -10.64
N VAL A 86 6.02 -15.64 -11.18
CA VAL A 86 5.41 -15.68 -12.52
C VAL A 86 3.90 -15.79 -12.39
N MET A 87 3.17 -14.95 -13.13
CA MET A 87 1.71 -15.01 -13.14
C MET A 87 1.24 -16.33 -13.73
N ALA A 88 0.40 -17.05 -12.98
CA ALA A 88 -0.08 -18.38 -13.35
C ALA A 88 -0.69 -18.37 -14.77
N GLY A 89 -0.36 -19.41 -15.54
CA GLY A 89 -0.89 -19.61 -16.90
C GLY A 89 -0.26 -18.73 -18.00
N THR A 90 0.52 -17.69 -17.65
CA THR A 90 1.06 -16.75 -18.66
C THR A 90 2.54 -16.97 -18.97
N GLY A 91 3.31 -17.55 -18.05
CA GLY A 91 4.77 -17.65 -18.14
C GLY A 91 5.51 -16.30 -18.02
N VAL A 92 4.78 -15.21 -17.80
CA VAL A 92 5.33 -13.83 -17.70
C VAL A 92 5.54 -13.45 -16.25
N PRO A 93 6.71 -12.91 -15.87
CA PRO A 93 6.99 -12.44 -14.51
C PRO A 93 6.00 -11.36 -14.04
N MET A 94 5.65 -11.39 -12.74
CA MET A 94 4.77 -10.38 -12.14
C MET A 94 5.34 -8.96 -12.25
N VAL A 95 6.65 -8.79 -12.13
CA VAL A 95 7.32 -7.49 -12.31
C VAL A 95 7.11 -6.90 -13.69
N GLU A 96 7.02 -7.73 -14.74
CA GLU A 96 6.72 -7.29 -16.10
C GLU A 96 5.25 -6.84 -16.23
N TRP A 97 4.32 -7.64 -15.68
CA TRP A 97 2.90 -7.26 -15.66
C TRP A 97 2.68 -5.94 -14.95
N VAL A 98 3.25 -5.79 -13.75
CA VAL A 98 3.13 -4.55 -12.97
C VAL A 98 3.73 -3.37 -13.73
N SER A 99 4.91 -3.50 -14.33
CA SER A 99 5.55 -2.42 -15.08
C SER A 99 4.70 -1.97 -16.28
N ARG A 100 4.16 -2.93 -17.04
CA ARG A 100 3.31 -2.64 -18.23
C ARG A 100 1.99 -1.98 -17.83
N LEU A 101 1.34 -2.46 -16.78
CA LEU A 101 0.08 -1.91 -16.29
C LEU A 101 0.27 -0.54 -15.60
N ALA A 102 1.37 -0.36 -14.85
CA ALA A 102 1.71 0.93 -14.26
C ALA A 102 1.91 2.03 -15.32
N ALA A 103 2.45 1.68 -16.49
CA ALA A 103 2.58 2.60 -17.62
C ALA A 103 1.23 2.99 -18.27
N LYS A 104 0.14 2.28 -17.97
CA LYS A 104 -1.22 2.57 -18.47
C LYS A 104 -2.09 3.23 -17.41
N ALA A 105 -1.81 3.01 -16.14
CA ALA A 105 -2.63 3.49 -15.04
C ALA A 105 -2.57 5.00 -14.87
N ARG A 106 -3.71 5.62 -14.60
CA ARG A 106 -3.79 7.04 -14.22
C ARG A 106 -3.12 7.28 -12.86
N HIS A 107 -3.28 6.34 -11.91
CA HIS A 107 -2.67 6.34 -10.58
C HIS A 107 -2.07 4.97 -10.27
N VAL A 108 -0.94 4.93 -9.57
CA VAL A 108 -0.32 3.70 -9.08
C VAL A 108 -0.18 3.78 -7.58
N ILE A 109 -0.70 2.76 -6.88
CA ILE A 109 -0.81 2.74 -5.43
C ILE A 109 -0.09 1.51 -4.90
N ALA A 110 0.89 1.74 -4.03
CA ALA A 110 1.57 0.69 -3.28
C ALA A 110 0.79 0.42 -1.99
N ILE A 111 0.24 -0.78 -1.85
CA ILE A 111 -0.54 -1.18 -0.70
C ILE A 111 0.34 -1.96 0.28
N GLY A 112 0.56 -1.34 1.43
CA GLY A 112 1.39 -1.88 2.49
C GLY A 112 2.90 -1.65 2.27
N SER A 113 3.67 -1.87 3.32
CA SER A 113 5.12 -1.65 3.34
C SER A 113 5.88 -2.52 2.33
N CYS A 114 5.36 -3.69 1.98
CA CYS A 114 5.99 -4.57 0.99
C CYS A 114 6.00 -3.91 -0.40
N ALA A 115 4.86 -3.43 -0.87
CA ALA A 115 4.75 -2.76 -2.17
C ALA A 115 5.39 -1.37 -2.16
N ALA A 116 5.40 -0.68 -1.04
CA ALA A 116 6.00 0.64 -0.92
C ALA A 116 7.54 0.58 -0.94
N TRP A 117 8.15 -0.32 -0.13
CA TRP A 117 9.60 -0.32 0.14
C TRP A 117 10.29 -1.70 0.05
N GLY A 118 9.58 -2.75 -0.36
CA GLY A 118 10.09 -4.13 -0.35
C GLY A 118 9.72 -4.88 0.94
N GLY A 119 9.53 -4.18 2.07
CA GLY A 119 9.06 -4.75 3.31
C GLY A 119 9.91 -5.88 3.88
N VAL A 120 9.27 -6.81 4.57
CA VAL A 120 9.95 -7.94 5.25
C VAL A 120 10.66 -8.88 4.27
N THR A 121 10.18 -8.97 3.05
CA THR A 121 10.78 -9.80 1.98
C THR A 121 12.10 -9.24 1.46
N ALA A 122 12.30 -7.93 1.55
CA ALA A 122 13.55 -7.26 1.20
C ALA A 122 14.54 -7.20 2.38
N GLY A 123 14.12 -7.60 3.59
CA GLY A 123 14.96 -7.54 4.78
C GLY A 123 16.13 -8.53 4.75
N GLY A 124 17.24 -8.17 5.41
CA GLY A 124 18.45 -8.99 5.48
C GLY A 124 19.17 -9.10 4.14
N ASP A 125 19.60 -10.31 3.79
CA ASP A 125 20.38 -10.57 2.56
C ASP A 125 19.57 -10.43 1.26
N ASN A 126 18.27 -10.26 1.34
CA ASN A 126 17.34 -10.10 0.23
C ASN A 126 17.57 -11.08 -0.95
N PRO A 127 17.53 -12.39 -0.76
CA PRO A 127 17.89 -13.37 -1.79
C PRO A 127 16.94 -13.38 -2.98
N THR A 128 15.78 -12.76 -2.85
CA THR A 128 14.77 -12.66 -3.91
C THR A 128 14.89 -11.37 -4.73
N ASP A 129 15.83 -10.51 -4.38
CA ASP A 129 15.96 -9.16 -4.97
C ASP A 129 14.60 -8.43 -4.95
N ALA A 130 13.96 -8.46 -3.77
CA ALA A 130 12.67 -7.84 -3.54
C ALA A 130 12.83 -6.32 -3.37
N CYS A 131 11.93 -5.56 -3.96
CA CYS A 131 11.88 -4.10 -3.84
C CYS A 131 10.43 -3.61 -3.77
N GLY A 132 10.26 -2.34 -3.47
CA GLY A 132 8.98 -1.65 -3.64
C GLY A 132 8.76 -1.18 -5.07
N LEU A 133 7.62 -0.54 -5.32
CA LEU A 133 7.30 0.02 -6.64
C LEU A 133 8.23 1.16 -7.02
N GLN A 134 8.48 2.11 -6.11
CA GLN A 134 9.30 3.30 -6.36
C GLN A 134 10.39 3.51 -5.29
N TYR A 135 10.59 2.54 -4.40
CA TYR A 135 11.62 2.60 -3.37
C TYR A 135 12.27 1.23 -3.15
N GLU A 136 13.50 1.26 -2.72
CA GLU A 136 14.24 0.18 -2.07
C GLU A 136 14.59 0.69 -0.68
N ASP A 137 13.96 0.13 0.35
CA ASP A 137 13.94 0.71 1.70
C ASP A 137 13.51 2.20 1.64
N ASP A 138 14.34 3.12 2.07
CA ASP A 138 14.10 4.57 2.09
C ASP A 138 14.67 5.32 0.87
N VAL A 139 15.33 4.60 -0.05
CA VAL A 139 15.95 5.18 -1.24
C VAL A 139 15.00 5.09 -2.45
N ARG A 140 14.79 6.21 -3.14
CA ARG A 140 14.01 6.20 -4.38
C ARG A 140 14.69 5.37 -5.46
N GLY A 141 13.94 4.46 -6.06
CA GLY A 141 14.38 3.49 -7.06
C GLY A 141 13.26 2.50 -7.33
N GLY A 142 13.37 1.32 -6.77
CA GLY A 142 12.37 0.26 -6.89
C GLY A 142 12.16 -0.23 -8.32
N LEU A 143 11.06 -0.96 -8.53
CA LEU A 143 10.76 -1.55 -9.85
C LEU A 143 10.55 -0.50 -10.95
N LEU A 144 9.85 0.60 -10.63
CA LEU A 144 9.45 1.61 -11.61
C LEU A 144 10.48 2.73 -11.76
N GLY A 145 11.49 2.76 -10.88
CA GLY A 145 12.54 3.77 -10.90
C GLY A 145 12.15 5.09 -10.20
N ALA A 146 13.17 5.84 -9.78
CA ALA A 146 13.02 7.05 -8.97
C ALA A 146 12.19 8.16 -9.64
N GLY A 147 12.28 8.27 -10.96
CA GLY A 147 11.60 9.30 -11.77
C GLY A 147 10.21 8.93 -12.24
N PHE A 148 9.68 7.76 -11.84
CA PHE A 148 8.38 7.31 -12.32
C PHE A 148 7.26 8.27 -11.92
N ARG A 149 6.38 8.54 -12.89
CA ARG A 149 5.07 9.19 -12.69
C ARG A 149 4.02 8.43 -13.48
N ALA A 150 2.90 8.17 -12.85
CA ALA A 150 1.74 7.58 -13.49
C ALA A 150 1.11 8.56 -14.50
N HIS A 151 0.21 8.10 -15.35
CA HIS A 151 -0.44 8.92 -16.39
C HIS A 151 -1.13 10.18 -15.85
N GLY A 152 -1.62 10.13 -14.59
CA GLY A 152 -2.20 11.27 -13.89
C GLY A 152 -1.19 12.28 -13.34
N GLY A 153 0.11 12.05 -13.57
CA GLY A 153 1.19 12.94 -13.16
C GLY A 153 1.70 12.74 -11.73
N LEU A 154 1.05 11.90 -10.91
CA LEU A 154 1.48 11.61 -9.55
C LEU A 154 2.61 10.56 -9.53
N PRO A 155 3.52 10.61 -8.55
CA PRO A 155 4.41 9.49 -8.23
C PRO A 155 3.58 8.31 -7.71
N VAL A 156 4.24 7.20 -7.36
CA VAL A 156 3.55 6.11 -6.64
C VAL A 156 3.02 6.63 -5.30
N ILE A 157 1.74 6.36 -5.03
CA ILE A 157 1.09 6.67 -3.75
C ILE A 157 1.37 5.51 -2.80
N ASN A 158 2.10 5.75 -1.71
CA ASN A 158 2.52 4.71 -0.77
C ASN A 158 1.60 4.67 0.45
N ILE A 159 0.70 3.70 0.51
CA ILE A 159 -0.14 3.47 1.70
C ILE A 159 0.59 2.47 2.59
N ALA A 160 1.43 3.00 3.48
CA ALA A 160 2.31 2.21 4.33
C ALA A 160 1.57 1.42 5.41
N GLY A 161 2.20 0.37 5.89
CA GLY A 161 1.71 -0.46 7.00
C GLY A 161 2.01 -1.94 6.77
N CYS A 162 2.03 -2.75 7.84
CA CYS A 162 2.23 -4.18 7.75
C CYS A 162 1.33 -4.90 8.79
N PRO A 163 0.06 -5.11 8.39
CA PRO A 163 -0.62 -4.63 7.19
C PRO A 163 -0.92 -3.12 7.23
N THR A 164 -1.42 -2.56 6.13
CA THR A 164 -1.88 -1.17 6.08
C THR A 164 -3.22 -1.02 6.80
N HIS A 165 -3.52 0.19 7.31
CA HIS A 165 -4.83 0.48 7.90
C HIS A 165 -5.92 0.51 6.82
N PRO A 166 -7.08 -0.16 7.03
CA PRO A 166 -8.11 -0.27 6.01
C PRO A 166 -8.68 1.08 5.57
N SER A 167 -8.94 1.99 6.51
CA SER A 167 -9.46 3.33 6.19
C SER A 167 -8.49 4.15 5.33
N TRP A 168 -7.18 4.00 5.50
CA TRP A 168 -6.21 4.72 4.67
C TRP A 168 -6.31 4.32 3.19
N VAL A 169 -6.60 3.04 2.93
CA VAL A 169 -6.82 2.55 1.57
C VAL A 169 -8.12 3.11 1.01
N LEU A 170 -9.22 3.00 1.75
CA LEU A 170 -10.53 3.51 1.33
C LEU A 170 -10.52 5.01 1.12
N ASP A 171 -10.02 5.79 2.07
CA ASP A 171 -9.97 7.25 2.00
C ASP A 171 -9.14 7.72 0.81
N THR A 172 -8.00 7.04 0.54
CA THR A 172 -7.17 7.35 -0.62
C THR A 172 -7.92 7.07 -1.93
N LEU A 173 -8.58 5.91 -2.05
CA LEU A 173 -9.36 5.55 -3.24
C LEU A 173 -10.53 6.51 -3.46
N MET A 174 -11.25 6.87 -2.40
CA MET A 174 -12.35 7.83 -2.47
C MET A 174 -11.89 9.23 -2.86
N ALA A 175 -10.76 9.70 -2.29
CA ALA A 175 -10.18 10.99 -2.64
C ALA A 175 -9.73 11.05 -4.11
N LEU A 176 -9.15 9.96 -4.63
CA LEU A 176 -8.80 9.83 -6.05
C LEU A 176 -10.03 9.79 -6.96
N ALA A 177 -11.09 9.09 -6.54
CA ALA A 177 -12.34 9.02 -7.30
C ALA A 177 -13.05 10.37 -7.39
N ALA A 178 -12.89 11.21 -6.37
CA ALA A 178 -13.42 12.57 -6.33
C ALA A 178 -12.56 13.61 -7.09
N ASP A 179 -11.48 13.20 -7.77
CA ASP A 179 -10.50 14.07 -8.44
C ASP A 179 -9.88 15.16 -7.51
N GLY A 180 -9.97 14.98 -6.20
CA GLY A 180 -9.48 15.94 -5.20
C GLY A 180 -8.06 15.69 -4.71
N PHE A 181 -7.35 14.68 -5.23
CA PHE A 181 -6.05 14.26 -4.74
C PHE A 181 -4.91 14.78 -5.64
N THR A 182 -3.94 15.44 -5.04
CA THR A 182 -2.81 16.09 -5.73
C THR A 182 -1.47 15.68 -5.10
N GLU A 183 -0.36 16.09 -5.72
CA GLU A 183 0.99 15.83 -5.17
C GLU A 183 1.22 16.54 -3.82
N THR A 184 0.50 17.63 -3.54
CA THR A 184 0.61 18.34 -2.26
C THR A 184 -0.02 17.55 -1.10
N ASP A 185 -0.86 16.57 -1.40
CA ASP A 185 -1.46 15.66 -0.43
C ASP A 185 -0.55 14.47 -0.06
N LEU A 186 0.64 14.42 -0.68
CA LEU A 186 1.68 13.43 -0.39
C LEU A 186 2.83 14.05 0.41
N ASP A 187 3.40 13.26 1.31
CA ASP A 187 4.66 13.59 1.96
C ASP A 187 5.88 13.27 1.08
N THR A 188 7.06 13.47 1.59
CA THR A 188 8.33 13.21 0.87
C THR A 188 8.55 11.74 0.49
N LEU A 189 7.88 10.82 1.17
CA LEU A 189 7.91 9.38 0.91
C LEU A 189 6.73 8.90 0.03
N GLY A 190 5.93 9.84 -0.47
CA GLY A 190 4.74 9.53 -1.28
C GLY A 190 3.57 8.98 -0.49
N ARG A 191 3.53 9.20 0.85
CA ARG A 191 2.43 8.75 1.69
C ARG A 191 1.35 9.84 1.80
N PRO A 192 0.05 9.48 1.78
CA PRO A 192 -1.03 10.44 2.04
C PRO A 192 -0.85 11.17 3.38
N ARG A 193 -0.83 12.51 3.32
CA ARG A 193 -0.59 13.37 4.48
C ARG A 193 -1.67 13.28 5.54
N PHE A 194 -2.92 12.94 5.17
CA PHE A 194 -4.02 12.90 6.12
C PHE A 194 -3.74 11.95 7.29
N TYR A 195 -2.96 10.88 7.08
CA TYR A 195 -2.48 10.02 8.17
C TYR A 195 -0.97 10.21 8.45
N ALA A 196 -0.16 10.49 7.41
CA ALA A 196 1.29 10.50 7.53
C ALA A 196 1.85 11.76 8.22
N ASP A 197 1.09 12.85 8.29
CA ASP A 197 1.47 14.04 9.04
C ASP A 197 1.22 13.89 10.56
N GLN A 198 0.52 12.83 10.97
CA GLN A 198 0.29 12.52 12.38
C GLN A 198 1.43 11.66 12.95
N LEU A 199 1.89 12.01 14.15
CA LEU A 199 2.73 11.10 14.93
C LEU A 199 1.85 10.21 15.81
N VAL A 200 2.21 8.95 15.95
CA VAL A 200 1.52 8.02 16.87
C VAL A 200 1.43 8.60 18.29
N HIS A 201 2.44 9.37 18.70
CA HIS A 201 2.47 10.06 19.99
C HIS A 201 1.33 11.09 20.16
N HIS A 202 0.91 11.78 19.09
CA HIS A 202 -0.06 12.87 19.19
C HIS A 202 -1.43 12.42 19.73
N GLY A 203 -1.88 11.23 19.37
CA GLY A 203 -3.14 10.66 19.87
C GLY A 203 -2.95 9.67 21.03
N CYS A 204 -1.77 9.60 21.63
CA CYS A 204 -1.48 8.63 22.67
C CYS A 204 -2.24 8.94 23.96
N THR A 205 -3.00 7.97 24.47
CA THR A 205 -3.73 8.08 25.76
C THR A 205 -2.79 8.20 26.96
N ARG A 206 -1.49 7.95 26.76
CA ARG A 206 -0.43 8.09 27.79
C ARG A 206 0.39 9.37 27.62
N ASN A 207 -0.06 10.33 26.82
CA ASN A 207 0.70 11.54 26.53
C ASN A 207 0.95 12.39 27.77
N GLU A 208 -0.03 12.50 28.68
CA GLU A 208 0.13 13.22 29.92
C GLU A 208 1.30 12.68 30.78
N TYR A 209 1.45 11.35 30.83
CA TYR A 209 2.57 10.74 31.57
C TYR A 209 3.93 11.07 30.93
N TYR A 210 3.98 11.23 29.62
CA TYR A 210 5.19 11.69 28.94
C TYR A 210 5.53 13.14 29.34
N GLU A 211 4.55 14.02 29.33
CA GLU A 211 4.72 15.45 29.69
C GLU A 211 5.20 15.60 31.16
N PHE A 212 4.64 14.81 32.06
CA PHE A 212 5.00 14.81 33.50
C PHE A 212 6.17 13.89 33.84
N LYS A 213 6.83 13.27 32.83
CA LYS A 213 7.97 12.35 32.99
C LYS A 213 7.70 11.16 33.95
N ALA A 214 6.46 10.69 33.96
CA ALA A 214 6.04 9.51 34.69
C ALA A 214 6.20 8.28 33.80
N SER A 215 7.22 7.46 34.03
CA SER A 215 7.56 6.29 33.19
C SER A 215 7.02 4.99 33.78
N ALA A 216 6.40 4.16 32.93
CA ALA A 216 5.98 2.81 33.29
C ALA A 216 7.17 1.85 33.26
N GLU A 217 7.25 0.91 34.20
CA GLU A 217 8.28 -0.14 34.24
C GLU A 217 7.82 -1.42 33.54
N LYS A 218 6.50 -1.62 33.41
CA LYS A 218 5.88 -2.76 32.73
C LYS A 218 4.56 -2.34 32.05
N PRO A 219 4.03 -3.13 31.07
CA PRO A 219 2.84 -2.76 30.30
C PRO A 219 1.60 -2.43 31.13
N SER A 220 1.45 -3.08 32.28
CA SER A 220 0.31 -2.91 33.19
C SER A 220 0.37 -1.64 34.05
N ASP A 221 1.51 -0.96 34.08
CA ASP A 221 1.66 0.23 34.93
C ASP A 221 1.04 1.47 34.23
N LEU A 222 0.58 2.39 35.07
CA LEU A 222 0.30 3.74 34.62
C LEU A 222 1.62 4.46 34.34
N GLY A 223 1.73 5.12 33.19
CA GLY A 223 2.96 5.82 32.82
C GLY A 223 3.29 5.73 31.33
N CYS A 224 4.21 6.57 30.90
CA CYS A 224 4.76 6.55 29.53
C CYS A 224 5.66 5.32 29.33
N MET A 225 5.52 4.64 28.21
CA MET A 225 6.29 3.43 27.89
C MET A 225 7.59 3.73 27.12
N MET A 226 7.93 5.01 26.91
CA MET A 226 9.05 5.40 26.06
C MET A 226 10.42 5.06 26.69
N GLU A 227 10.60 5.42 27.94
CA GLU A 227 11.92 5.35 28.63
C GLU A 227 12.32 3.91 28.93
N ASN A 228 11.48 3.15 29.63
CA ASN A 228 11.84 1.82 30.13
C ASN A 228 11.45 0.69 29.17
N MET A 229 10.50 0.93 28.26
CA MET A 229 9.93 -0.12 27.43
C MET A 229 10.18 0.09 25.92
N GLY A 230 10.90 1.15 25.56
CA GLY A 230 11.35 1.39 24.20
C GLY A 230 10.26 1.76 23.21
N CYS A 231 9.16 2.38 23.66
CA CYS A 231 8.14 2.88 22.78
C CYS A 231 8.73 3.85 21.73
N LYS A 232 8.38 3.68 20.47
CA LYS A 232 8.85 4.50 19.36
C LYS A 232 7.84 5.58 18.92
N GLY A 233 6.75 5.78 19.66
CA GLY A 233 5.62 6.65 19.25
C GLY A 233 5.97 8.06 18.82
N MET A 234 7.14 8.57 19.21
CA MET A 234 7.68 9.85 18.74
C MET A 234 8.30 9.83 17.33
N LYS A 235 8.40 8.68 16.70
CA LYS A 235 9.05 8.51 15.38
C LYS A 235 8.09 8.04 14.27
N PRO A 236 7.19 7.07 14.51
CA PRO A 236 6.26 6.61 13.49
C PRO A 236 5.21 7.67 13.16
N HIS A 237 5.02 7.86 11.87
CA HIS A 237 4.00 8.71 11.30
C HIS A 237 2.77 7.87 10.98
N ALA A 238 1.74 7.97 11.79
CA ALA A 238 0.47 7.31 11.67
C ALA A 238 -0.53 7.87 12.71
N ASP A 239 -1.80 7.72 12.44
CA ASP A 239 -2.90 8.19 13.28
C ASP A 239 -3.56 7.07 14.10
N TYR A 240 -2.90 5.93 14.30
CA TYR A 240 -3.43 4.74 14.98
C TYR A 240 -4.06 4.98 16.34
N ASN A 241 -3.63 6.02 17.07
CA ASN A 241 -4.19 6.33 18.38
C ASN A 241 -5.43 7.23 18.31
N THR A 242 -5.69 7.86 17.17
CA THR A 242 -6.88 8.65 16.90
C THR A 242 -7.88 7.90 16.03
N GLN A 243 -7.39 7.03 15.17
CA GLN A 243 -8.19 6.12 14.36
C GLN A 243 -7.72 4.68 14.60
N PRO A 244 -8.15 4.07 15.73
CA PRO A 244 -7.68 2.75 16.10
C PRO A 244 -8.18 1.69 15.13
N TRP A 245 -7.45 0.60 15.07
CA TRP A 245 -7.84 -0.60 14.36
C TRP A 245 -8.86 -1.34 15.22
N ASN A 246 -10.11 -1.39 14.83
CA ASN A 246 -11.25 -2.10 15.47
C ASN A 246 -11.15 -2.34 16.97
#